data_21e22efcb994891d96d8cba63d5d45e1
#
_entry.id   21e22efcb994891d96d8cba63d5d45e1
#
_cell.length_a   1.000
_cell.length_b   1.000
_cell.length_c   1.000
_cell.angle_alpha   90.00
_cell.angle_beta   90.00
_cell.angle_gamma   90.00
#
_symmetry.space_group_name_H-M   'P 1'
#
loop_
_entity.id
_entity.type
_entity.pdbx_description
1 polymer ?
#
loop_
_entity_poly.entity_id
_entity_poly.type
_entity_poly.pdbx_seq_one_letter_code
_entity_poly.pdbx_strand_id
1 'polypeptide(L)'
;MRNLICLTFLFVTINFNLAYAKTDYRCGVRLIFDSDGSGSVANYVLSLQVKNTTGRSINGVSVIYKDQENNVIGNTFLNCSLNGQGVKPGSYGECIRTLQRVDGAYINSFGIEKWTEIVNTQLKALNSIQYCKALGFSY
;
A
#
# COMPACT_ATOMS: atom_id res chain seq x y z
N MET A 1 42.64 -53.99 28.92
CA MET A 1 42.44 -52.54 29.05
C MET A 1 41.77 -52.08 27.77
N ARG A 2 40.45 -51.83 27.83
CA ARG A 2 39.63 -51.42 26.67
C ARG A 2 39.29 -49.94 26.85
N ASN A 3 39.88 -49.08 26.02
CA ASN A 3 39.60 -47.65 25.98
C ASN A 3 38.24 -47.41 25.33
N LEU A 4 37.30 -46.93 26.12
CA LEU A 4 35.99 -46.50 25.69
C LEU A 4 36.10 -45.00 25.27
N ILE A 5 36.12 -44.73 23.98
CA ILE A 5 36.11 -43.35 23.44
C ILE A 5 34.64 -42.91 23.41
N CYS A 6 34.31 -42.03 24.35
CA CYS A 6 32.99 -41.39 24.41
C CYS A 6 32.95 -40.24 23.41
N LEU A 7 32.28 -40.45 22.26
CA LEU A 7 32.09 -39.43 21.19
C LEU A 7 30.87 -38.57 21.60
N THR A 8 31.12 -37.41 22.19
CA THR A 8 30.07 -36.42 22.46
C THR A 8 29.70 -35.69 21.18
N PHE A 9 28.54 -36.04 20.63
CA PHE A 9 27.92 -35.29 19.53
C PHE A 9 27.37 -33.96 20.09
N LEU A 10 28.02 -32.87 19.70
CA LEU A 10 27.54 -31.51 19.99
C LEU A 10 26.44 -31.18 18.99
N PHE A 11 25.17 -31.27 19.42
CA PHE A 11 24.04 -30.79 18.64
C PHE A 11 24.02 -29.25 18.67
N VAL A 12 24.54 -28.63 17.60
CA VAL A 12 24.36 -27.19 17.37
C VAL A 12 22.94 -26.97 16.83
N THR A 13 22.02 -26.55 17.70
CA THR A 13 20.70 -26.10 17.33
C THR A 13 20.81 -24.74 16.66
N ILE A 14 20.78 -24.70 15.34
CA ILE A 14 20.69 -23.45 14.58
C ILE A 14 19.26 -22.92 14.73
N ASN A 15 19.06 -21.95 15.61
CA ASN A 15 17.81 -21.21 15.69
C ASN A 15 17.71 -20.29 14.45
N PHE A 16 16.98 -20.71 13.44
CA PHE A 16 16.54 -19.82 12.37
C PHE A 16 15.50 -18.86 12.93
N ASN A 17 15.93 -17.69 13.37
CA ASN A 17 15.04 -16.56 13.57
C ASN A 17 14.52 -16.15 12.20
N LEU A 18 13.37 -16.68 11.79
CA LEU A 18 12.58 -16.13 10.70
C LEU A 18 12.16 -14.71 11.09
N ALA A 19 12.95 -13.73 10.66
CA ALA A 19 12.56 -12.34 10.76
C ALA A 19 11.29 -12.18 9.89
N TYR A 20 10.13 -12.20 10.54
CA TYR A 20 8.89 -11.82 9.90
C TYR A 20 9.03 -10.35 9.48
N ALA A 21 9.24 -10.14 8.19
CA ALA A 21 9.21 -8.80 7.63
C ALA A 21 7.85 -8.20 7.98
N LYS A 22 7.85 -7.01 8.60
CA LYS A 22 6.63 -6.28 8.89
C LYS A 22 5.90 -6.05 7.56
N THR A 23 4.75 -6.69 7.38
CA THR A 23 3.95 -6.63 6.16
C THR A 23 2.84 -5.58 6.23
N ASP A 24 2.59 -5.03 7.43
CA ASP A 24 1.59 -4.00 7.64
C ASP A 24 2.26 -2.62 7.68
N TYR A 25 1.78 -1.73 6.82
CA TYR A 25 2.26 -0.37 6.66
C TYR A 25 1.11 0.61 6.96
N ARG A 26 1.44 1.81 7.40
CA ARG A 26 0.47 2.90 7.36
C ARG A 26 0.24 3.31 5.92
N CYS A 27 -1.02 3.38 5.53
CA CYS A 27 -1.45 3.94 4.26
C CYS A 27 -2.64 4.86 4.49
N GLY A 28 -2.99 5.66 3.49
CA GLY A 28 -4.11 6.57 3.61
C GLY A 28 -4.57 7.06 2.26
N VAL A 29 -5.77 7.62 2.24
CA VAL A 29 -6.36 8.19 1.03
C VAL A 29 -6.17 9.69 1.02
N ARG A 30 -5.65 10.22 -0.09
CA ARG A 30 -5.54 11.65 -0.38
C ARG A 30 -6.58 12.03 -1.40
N LEU A 31 -7.21 13.18 -1.20
CA LEU A 31 -8.05 13.81 -2.21
C LEU A 31 -7.18 14.72 -3.08
N ILE A 32 -7.15 14.46 -4.38
CA ILE A 32 -6.42 15.25 -5.36
C ILE A 32 -7.44 15.79 -6.36
N PHE A 33 -7.47 17.10 -6.49
CA PHE A 33 -8.30 17.75 -7.51
C PHE A 33 -7.52 17.90 -8.80
N ASP A 34 -8.22 17.65 -9.89
CA ASP A 34 -7.75 17.81 -11.25
C ASP A 34 -8.86 18.47 -12.08
N SER A 35 -8.63 18.74 -13.33
CA SER A 35 -9.64 19.21 -14.27
C SER A 35 -9.52 18.43 -15.58
N ASP A 36 -10.66 18.02 -16.10
CA ASP A 36 -10.78 17.56 -17.46
C ASP A 36 -11.68 18.53 -18.24
N GLY A 37 -11.93 18.28 -19.52
CA GLY A 37 -12.78 19.13 -20.33
C GLY A 37 -14.22 19.28 -19.84
N SER A 38 -14.65 18.52 -18.82
CA SER A 38 -15.99 18.54 -18.23
C SER A 38 -16.08 19.34 -16.92
N GLY A 39 -14.94 19.69 -16.31
CA GLY A 39 -14.90 20.46 -15.06
C GLY A 39 -13.92 19.91 -14.03
N SER A 40 -14.13 20.26 -12.75
CA SER A 40 -13.30 19.79 -11.66
C SER A 40 -13.55 18.32 -11.37
N VAL A 41 -12.47 17.56 -11.22
CA VAL A 41 -12.46 16.12 -10.93
C VAL A 41 -11.85 15.89 -9.58
N ALA A 42 -12.50 15.08 -8.75
CA ALA A 42 -11.97 14.64 -7.44
C ALA A 42 -11.45 13.21 -7.54
N ASN A 43 -10.15 13.02 -7.36
CA ASN A 43 -9.48 11.71 -7.35
C ASN A 43 -9.12 11.31 -5.93
N TYR A 44 -9.55 10.13 -5.50
CA TYR A 44 -9.22 9.55 -4.21
C TYR A 44 -8.05 8.58 -4.40
N VAL A 45 -6.88 9.01 -3.98
CA VAL A 45 -5.62 8.29 -4.21
C VAL A 45 -5.15 7.61 -2.94
N LEU A 46 -5.19 6.28 -2.93
CA LEU A 46 -4.53 5.50 -1.88
C LEU A 46 -3.02 5.60 -2.07
N SER A 47 -2.32 5.94 -1.00
CA SER A 47 -0.86 6.02 -1.00
C SER A 47 -0.26 5.19 0.12
N LEU A 48 0.89 4.59 -0.16
CA LEU A 48 1.68 3.76 0.72
C LEU A 48 3.16 4.09 0.53
N GLN A 49 3.86 4.40 1.62
CA GLN A 49 5.31 4.54 1.58
C GLN A 49 5.97 3.18 1.86
N VAL A 50 6.82 2.72 0.95
CA VAL A 50 7.55 1.45 1.04
C VAL A 50 9.04 1.72 1.17
N LYS A 51 9.71 0.96 2.05
CA LYS A 51 11.16 0.84 2.04
C LYS A 51 11.53 -0.42 1.25
N ASN A 52 12.28 -0.28 0.17
CA ASN A 52 12.73 -1.42 -0.60
C ASN A 52 13.92 -2.09 0.08
N THR A 53 13.68 -3.22 0.73
CA THR A 53 14.72 -4.06 1.35
C THR A 53 15.12 -5.24 0.46
N THR A 54 14.64 -5.28 -0.78
CA THR A 54 14.96 -6.32 -1.76
C THR A 54 16.16 -5.93 -2.61
N GLY A 55 16.73 -6.89 -3.33
CA GLY A 55 17.86 -6.66 -4.25
C GLY A 55 17.45 -6.10 -5.62
N ARG A 56 16.15 -5.86 -5.89
CA ARG A 56 15.61 -5.41 -7.17
C ARG A 56 14.73 -4.18 -7.00
N SER A 57 14.57 -3.37 -8.05
CA SER A 57 13.66 -2.23 -8.02
C SER A 57 12.22 -2.70 -7.96
N ILE A 58 11.43 -2.15 -7.02
CA ILE A 58 10.01 -2.45 -6.86
C ILE A 58 9.20 -1.54 -7.77
N ASN A 59 8.45 -2.11 -8.70
CA ASN A 59 7.57 -1.39 -9.62
C ASN A 59 6.12 -1.30 -9.13
N GLY A 60 5.72 -2.19 -8.23
CA GLY A 60 4.38 -2.18 -7.65
C GLY A 60 4.24 -3.09 -6.44
N VAL A 61 3.14 -2.94 -5.75
CA VAL A 61 2.80 -3.74 -4.58
C VAL A 61 1.30 -4.06 -4.56
N SER A 62 0.98 -5.33 -4.36
CA SER A 62 -0.39 -5.77 -4.09
C SER A 62 -0.67 -5.64 -2.60
N VAL A 63 -1.77 -5.01 -2.24
CA VAL A 63 -2.14 -4.76 -0.84
C VAL A 63 -3.58 -5.13 -0.54
N ILE A 64 -3.82 -5.52 0.70
CA ILE A 64 -5.14 -5.46 1.35
C ILE A 64 -5.13 -4.20 2.21
N TYR A 65 -6.15 -3.35 2.10
CA TYR A 65 -6.29 -2.16 2.94
C TYR A 65 -7.40 -2.34 3.96
N LYS A 66 -7.18 -1.78 5.14
CA LYS A 66 -7.93 -2.04 6.37
C LYS A 66 -8.23 -0.74 7.12
N ASP A 67 -9.27 -0.79 7.96
CA ASP A 67 -9.60 0.28 8.91
C ASP A 67 -8.77 0.22 10.20
N GLN A 68 -9.07 1.10 11.14
CA GLN A 68 -8.45 1.15 12.48
C GLN A 68 -8.67 -0.13 13.29
N GLU A 69 -9.79 -0.80 13.09
CA GLU A 69 -10.19 -2.01 13.80
C GLU A 69 -9.61 -3.28 13.14
N ASN A 70 -8.77 -3.09 12.10
CA ASN A 70 -8.14 -4.16 11.31
C ASN A 70 -9.13 -4.95 10.44
N ASN A 71 -10.35 -4.41 10.20
CA ASN A 71 -11.29 -4.99 9.24
C ASN A 71 -10.80 -4.74 7.81
N VAL A 72 -10.94 -5.75 6.96
CA VAL A 72 -10.60 -5.63 5.54
C VAL A 72 -11.67 -4.80 4.83
N ILE A 73 -11.26 -3.68 4.23
CA ILE A 73 -12.11 -2.83 3.40
C ILE A 73 -12.03 -3.25 1.93
N GLY A 74 -10.82 -3.64 1.48
CA GLY A 74 -10.62 -4.07 0.10
C GLY A 74 -9.18 -4.43 -0.22
N ASN A 75 -8.91 -4.61 -1.51
CA ASN A 75 -7.58 -4.89 -2.02
C ASN A 75 -7.33 -4.14 -3.34
N THR A 76 -6.07 -3.90 -3.65
CA THR A 76 -5.68 -3.28 -4.92
C THR A 76 -4.18 -3.49 -5.20
N PHE A 77 -3.77 -3.17 -6.42
CA PHE A 77 -2.38 -3.05 -6.81
C PHE A 77 -1.99 -1.58 -6.88
N LEU A 78 -0.94 -1.21 -6.14
CA LEU A 78 -0.37 0.14 -6.14
C LEU A 78 0.82 0.19 -7.09
N ASN A 79 0.90 1.24 -7.90
CA ASN A 79 2.03 1.50 -8.76
C ASN A 79 3.10 2.28 -7.99
N CYS A 80 4.33 1.77 -7.98
CA CYS A 80 5.50 2.38 -7.35
C CYS A 80 6.44 3.04 -8.38
N SER A 81 6.17 2.88 -9.68
CA SER A 81 6.99 3.45 -10.76
C SER A 81 6.52 4.87 -11.12
N LEU A 82 6.67 5.79 -10.17
CA LEU A 82 6.43 7.20 -10.46
C LEU A 82 7.57 7.71 -11.36
N ASN A 83 7.21 8.34 -12.48
CA ASN A 83 8.16 8.80 -13.53
C ASN A 83 8.95 7.68 -14.22
N GLY A 84 8.38 6.48 -14.33
CA GLY A 84 8.98 5.37 -15.06
C GLY A 84 10.12 4.64 -14.34
N GLN A 85 10.41 5.01 -13.08
CA GLN A 85 11.41 4.33 -12.26
C GLN A 85 10.77 3.77 -11.00
N GLY A 86 11.00 2.47 -10.76
CA GLY A 86 10.59 1.81 -9.51
C GLY A 86 11.39 2.27 -8.30
N VAL A 87 10.97 1.85 -7.13
CA VAL A 87 11.70 2.11 -5.87
C VAL A 87 12.99 1.29 -5.86
N LYS A 88 14.13 1.97 -5.92
CA LYS A 88 15.46 1.32 -5.96
C LYS A 88 15.76 0.56 -4.66
N PRO A 89 16.61 -0.49 -4.71
CA PRO A 89 17.08 -1.18 -3.51
C PRO A 89 17.64 -0.22 -2.46
N GLY A 90 17.28 -0.41 -1.20
CA GLY A 90 17.69 0.42 -0.07
C GLY A 90 16.96 1.76 0.06
N SER A 91 16.16 2.17 -0.94
CA SER A 91 15.46 3.46 -0.96
C SER A 91 14.05 3.36 -0.41
N TYR A 92 13.50 4.53 -0.02
CA TYR A 92 12.08 4.72 0.19
C TYR A 92 11.42 5.20 -1.09
N GLY A 93 10.17 4.83 -1.31
CA GLY A 93 9.36 5.33 -2.39
C GLY A 93 7.88 5.26 -2.07
N GLU A 94 7.10 6.05 -2.78
CA GLU A 94 5.65 6.06 -2.65
C GLU A 94 5.02 5.19 -3.74
N CYS A 95 4.06 4.37 -3.34
CA CYS A 95 3.23 3.57 -4.24
C CYS A 95 1.80 4.09 -4.16
N ILE A 96 1.17 4.32 -5.30
CA ILE A 96 -0.14 4.95 -5.36
C ILE A 96 -1.13 4.21 -6.26
N ARG A 97 -2.42 4.42 -5.98
CA ARG A 97 -3.54 4.01 -6.84
C ARG A 97 -4.73 4.92 -6.64
N THR A 98 -5.33 5.41 -7.71
CA THR A 98 -6.64 6.04 -7.64
C THR A 98 -7.69 4.95 -7.39
N LEU A 99 -8.32 4.99 -6.22
CA LEU A 99 -9.38 4.05 -5.85
C LEU A 99 -10.71 4.42 -6.48
N GLN A 100 -11.01 5.72 -6.45
CA GLN A 100 -12.27 6.27 -6.94
C GLN A 100 -12.05 7.66 -7.55
N ARG A 101 -13.01 8.06 -8.38
CA ARG A 101 -13.04 9.36 -9.04
C ARG A 101 -14.48 9.89 -9.01
N VAL A 102 -14.65 11.15 -8.69
CA VAL A 102 -15.90 11.89 -8.91
C VAL A 102 -15.70 12.87 -10.04
N ASP A 103 -16.42 12.64 -11.12
CA ASP A 103 -16.27 13.36 -12.38
C ASP A 103 -16.86 14.77 -12.29
N GLY A 104 -16.24 15.73 -12.99
CA GLY A 104 -16.75 17.10 -13.11
C GLY A 104 -18.07 17.22 -13.88
N ALA A 105 -18.41 16.23 -14.69
CA ALA A 105 -19.69 16.19 -15.39
C ALA A 105 -20.91 16.21 -14.44
N TYR A 106 -20.73 15.74 -13.18
CA TYR A 106 -21.77 15.86 -12.15
C TYR A 106 -22.13 17.31 -11.82
N ILE A 107 -21.18 18.25 -11.93
CA ILE A 107 -21.43 19.68 -11.69
C ILE A 107 -22.45 20.20 -12.72
N ASN A 108 -22.29 19.80 -13.97
CA ASN A 108 -23.20 20.23 -15.05
C ASN A 108 -24.60 19.65 -14.89
N SER A 109 -24.72 18.44 -14.31
CA SER A 109 -26.00 17.74 -14.17
C SER A 109 -26.73 18.10 -12.88
N PHE A 110 -26.02 18.32 -11.78
CA PHE A 110 -26.59 18.41 -10.42
C PHE A 110 -26.14 19.66 -9.64
N GLY A 111 -25.26 20.48 -10.20
CA GLY A 111 -24.68 21.65 -9.56
C GLY A 111 -23.51 21.36 -8.63
N ILE A 112 -22.76 22.44 -8.33
CA ILE A 112 -21.52 22.37 -7.53
C ILE A 112 -21.78 21.92 -6.09
N GLU A 113 -22.93 22.29 -5.51
CA GLU A 113 -23.25 21.92 -4.13
C GLU A 113 -23.42 20.40 -3.99
N LYS A 114 -24.15 19.78 -4.92
CA LYS A 114 -24.36 18.33 -4.92
C LYS A 114 -23.07 17.57 -5.20
N TRP A 115 -22.25 18.07 -6.11
CA TRP A 115 -20.92 17.50 -6.38
C TRP A 115 -20.05 17.55 -5.12
N THR A 116 -20.01 18.68 -4.42
CA THR A 116 -19.25 18.87 -3.17
C THR A 116 -19.74 17.92 -2.06
N GLU A 117 -21.05 17.73 -1.94
CA GLU A 117 -21.63 16.77 -0.99
C GLU A 117 -21.16 15.34 -1.26
N ILE A 118 -21.21 14.93 -2.54
CA ILE A 118 -20.75 13.60 -2.97
C ILE A 118 -19.26 13.42 -2.66
N VAL A 119 -18.43 14.41 -3.01
CA VAL A 119 -16.99 14.37 -2.78
C VAL A 119 -16.68 14.23 -1.27
N ASN A 120 -17.32 15.02 -0.43
CA ASN A 120 -17.10 14.98 1.02
C ASN A 120 -17.59 13.66 1.65
N THR A 121 -18.73 13.16 1.21
CA THR A 121 -19.27 11.88 1.68
C THR A 121 -18.32 10.74 1.35
N GLN A 122 -17.79 10.72 0.13
CA GLN A 122 -16.86 9.70 -0.34
C GLN A 122 -15.51 9.79 0.39
N LEU A 123 -15.00 11.00 0.61
CA LEU A 123 -13.79 11.22 1.39
C LEU A 123 -13.94 10.69 2.82
N LYS A 124 -15.06 10.97 3.47
CA LYS A 124 -15.35 10.48 4.83
C LYS A 124 -15.35 8.95 4.89
N ALA A 125 -15.95 8.28 3.91
CA ALA A 125 -15.96 6.82 3.83
C ALA A 125 -14.54 6.24 3.64
N LEU A 126 -13.73 6.84 2.75
CA LEU A 126 -12.40 6.36 2.44
C LEU A 126 -11.34 6.71 3.50
N ASN A 127 -11.56 7.74 4.32
CA ASN A 127 -10.67 8.11 5.44
C ASN A 127 -10.64 7.05 6.56
N SER A 128 -11.53 6.07 6.54
CA SER A 128 -11.43 4.90 7.43
C SER A 128 -10.22 4.01 7.12
N ILE A 129 -9.65 4.09 5.91
CA ILE A 129 -8.48 3.31 5.51
C ILE A 129 -7.23 3.84 6.23
N GLN A 130 -6.57 2.98 7.03
CA GLN A 130 -5.40 3.37 7.81
C GLN A 130 -4.20 2.44 7.69
N TYR A 131 -4.44 1.18 7.34
CA TYR A 131 -3.40 0.17 7.25
C TYR A 131 -3.48 -0.58 5.93
N CYS A 132 -2.30 -0.86 5.37
CA CYS A 132 -2.14 -1.67 4.17
C CYS A 132 -1.23 -2.86 4.49
N LYS A 133 -1.73 -4.07 4.28
CA LYS A 133 -0.94 -5.29 4.34
C LYS A 133 -0.41 -5.60 2.94
N ALA A 134 0.91 -5.58 2.77
CA ALA A 134 1.53 -6.01 1.52
C ALA A 134 1.39 -7.52 1.34
N LEU A 135 0.89 -7.95 0.18
CA LEU A 135 0.76 -9.35 -0.22
C LEU A 135 1.94 -9.81 -1.08
N GLY A 136 2.51 -8.89 -1.85
CA GLY A 136 3.64 -9.17 -2.73
C GLY A 136 4.07 -7.94 -3.51
N PHE A 137 5.31 -7.97 -4.02
CA PHE A 137 5.91 -6.93 -4.83
C PHE A 137 6.06 -7.39 -6.27
N SER A 138 5.93 -6.46 -7.22
CA SER A 138 6.37 -6.63 -8.61
C SER A 138 7.67 -5.89 -8.85
N TYR A 139 8.52 -6.46 -9.72
CA TYR A 139 9.87 -6.01 -10.02
C TYR A 139 10.04 -5.68 -11.48
#